data_bea7e35de7f99085c9af0d08bcc557db
#
_entry.id   bea7e35de7f99085c9af0d08bcc557db
#
_cell.length_a   1.000
_cell.length_b   1.000
_cell.length_c   1.000
_cell.angle_alpha   90.00
_cell.angle_beta   90.00
_cell.angle_gamma   90.00
#
_symmetry.space_group_name_H-M   'P 1'
#
loop_
_entity.id
_entity.type
_entity.pdbx_description
1 polymer ?
#
loop_
_entity_poly.entity_id
_entity_poly.type
_entity_poly.pdbx_seq_one_letter_code
_entity_poly.pdbx_strand_id
1 'polypeptide(L)'
;MKKIKVIAILLLSVLLLVPAAALAEDSEVPYQTYTYDKWSNPTPTPNSYLPKRSIGGAQLGCGNFNGAQDLFYNAARHELYVVDSGNARVLVLDEDFRLLREITGFNGDEAFVFSNPQGVFVQDDGRIYLCDMGRQQVAEADADGNLIRVLPTPSSPLLPENFNYLPTKVVVDGNDRIYILSRGVYQGLIYLEPDGTFIKFFGANEVEMTLGRQVQKLWKSILSDAAAASMQSFNPIEYSNMFMSDEGYIYATAAGSENGARVLTRLNPLGINTLAWSGGSETLLYSDVLEHDGIITLLDTNGGHIIQTTVERSQMQITFGGLGQQLGLFQKPVSMVEMNGDLYVLDAEKNTITEFVLTDFGREIHEAIALYNQGLYIESIVPWEKVIRHNSNYLPGYTGLGKAYYQMNDYQTAMYYFKLAGDRENYSLAFKEHSLGVMRDAFPYIATALIVLVVGGLILGRILKKRKEVRHAER
;
A
#
# COMPACT_ATOMS: atom_id res chain seq x y z
N MET A 1 63.73 -20.64 17.84
CA MET A 1 62.44 -21.34 17.60
C MET A 1 61.27 -20.79 18.40
N LYS A 2 61.38 -20.43 19.70
CA LYS A 2 60.25 -19.88 20.48
C LYS A 2 59.74 -18.52 19.96
N LYS A 3 60.61 -17.60 19.52
CA LYS A 3 60.19 -16.27 19.00
C LYS A 3 59.45 -16.34 17.66
N ILE A 4 59.79 -17.33 16.79
CA ILE A 4 59.09 -17.49 15.49
C ILE A 4 57.69 -18.05 15.71
N LYS A 5 57.47 -18.93 16.69
CA LYS A 5 56.13 -19.45 17.04
C LYS A 5 55.22 -18.36 17.62
N VAL A 6 55.75 -17.42 18.42
CA VAL A 6 54.98 -16.31 18.97
C VAL A 6 54.59 -15.31 17.89
N ILE A 7 55.47 -15.00 16.93
CA ILE A 7 55.16 -14.14 15.78
C ILE A 7 54.13 -14.77 14.86
N ALA A 8 54.21 -16.12 14.62
CA ALA A 8 53.22 -16.83 13.82
C ALA A 8 51.83 -16.87 14.48
N ILE A 9 51.75 -17.00 15.80
CA ILE A 9 50.49 -16.95 16.56
C ILE A 9 49.91 -15.53 16.57
N LEU A 10 50.74 -14.50 16.69
CA LEU A 10 50.30 -13.10 16.61
C LEU A 10 49.79 -12.72 15.21
N LEU A 11 50.44 -13.20 14.14
CA LEU A 11 49.99 -13.03 12.77
C LEU A 11 48.66 -13.80 12.49
N LEU A 12 48.51 -14.99 13.06
CA LEU A 12 47.27 -15.78 12.92
C LEU A 12 46.13 -15.15 13.70
N SER A 13 46.39 -14.55 14.88
CA SER A 13 45.35 -13.82 15.65
C SER A 13 44.94 -12.50 15.01
N VAL A 14 45.85 -11.81 14.30
CA VAL A 14 45.54 -10.62 13.52
C VAL A 14 44.72 -10.99 12.27
N LEU A 15 44.96 -12.14 11.65
CA LEU A 15 44.12 -12.64 10.53
C LEU A 15 42.72 -13.07 10.99
N LEU A 16 42.55 -13.50 12.25
CA LEU A 16 41.23 -13.84 12.82
C LEU A 16 40.46 -12.63 13.38
N LEU A 17 41.14 -11.50 13.51
CA LEU A 17 40.55 -10.22 13.92
C LEU A 17 40.18 -9.29 12.74
N VAL A 18 40.47 -9.70 11.50
CA VAL A 18 39.77 -9.11 10.35
C VAL A 18 38.32 -9.58 10.50
N PRO A 19 37.34 -8.71 10.87
CA PRO A 19 35.98 -9.10 10.70
C PRO A 19 35.93 -9.55 9.25
N ALA A 20 35.35 -10.72 8.99
CA ALA A 20 34.81 -11.00 7.69
C ALA A 20 33.80 -9.85 7.48
N ALA A 21 34.31 -8.75 6.93
CA ALA A 21 33.45 -7.87 6.15
C ALA A 21 32.89 -8.87 5.15
N ALA A 22 31.67 -9.36 5.45
CA ALA A 22 30.82 -9.91 4.44
C ALA A 22 31.03 -8.92 3.30
N LEU A 23 31.43 -9.42 2.15
CA LEU A 23 31.29 -8.74 0.90
C LEU A 23 29.76 -8.55 0.74
N ALA A 24 29.18 -7.62 1.54
CA ALA A 24 28.07 -6.86 1.09
C ALA A 24 28.61 -6.28 -0.21
N GLU A 25 28.06 -6.67 -1.34
CA GLU A 25 28.12 -5.83 -2.52
C GLU A 25 27.85 -4.44 -1.97
N ASP A 26 28.86 -3.55 -2.03
CA ASP A 26 28.70 -2.16 -1.66
C ASP A 26 27.55 -1.64 -2.51
N SER A 27 26.36 -1.60 -1.91
CA SER A 27 25.24 -0.94 -2.52
C SER A 27 25.64 0.54 -2.51
N GLU A 28 26.07 1.07 -3.68
CA GLU A 28 26.44 2.48 -3.87
C GLU A 28 25.28 3.45 -3.59
N VAL A 29 24.26 3.00 -2.88
CA VAL A 29 23.08 3.81 -2.54
C VAL A 29 23.27 4.50 -1.18
N PRO A 30 22.88 5.78 -1.06
CA PRO A 30 23.10 6.59 0.14
C PRO A 30 22.09 6.31 1.27
N TYR A 31 21.33 5.22 1.20
CA TYR A 31 20.33 4.84 2.20
C TYR A 31 20.42 3.35 2.52
N GLN A 32 19.82 2.95 3.62
CA GLN A 32 19.67 1.56 4.00
C GLN A 32 18.23 1.10 3.78
N THR A 33 18.05 0.07 2.97
CA THR A 33 16.75 -0.58 2.82
C THR A 33 16.50 -1.50 4.02
N TYR A 34 15.29 -1.44 4.55
CA TYR A 34 14.91 -2.23 5.72
C TYR A 34 13.49 -2.78 5.63
N THR A 35 13.29 -3.86 6.34
CA THR A 35 11.98 -4.46 6.67
C THR A 35 11.80 -4.41 8.19
N TYR A 36 10.77 -5.07 8.71
CA TYR A 36 10.53 -5.11 10.15
C TYR A 36 10.55 -6.55 10.66
N ASP A 37 11.14 -6.73 11.83
CA ASP A 37 11.06 -7.99 12.56
C ASP A 37 9.68 -8.16 13.25
N LYS A 38 9.46 -9.30 13.90
CA LYS A 38 8.22 -9.61 14.63
C LYS A 38 7.93 -8.71 15.84
N TRP A 39 8.87 -7.86 16.24
CA TRP A 39 8.73 -6.86 17.30
C TRP A 39 8.63 -5.43 16.75
N SER A 40 8.48 -5.29 15.42
CA SER A 40 8.45 -4.00 14.71
C SER A 40 9.76 -3.22 14.76
N ASN A 41 10.91 -3.88 14.96
CA ASN A 41 12.20 -3.24 14.82
C ASN A 41 12.66 -3.27 13.36
N PRO A 42 13.24 -2.18 12.83
CA PRO A 42 13.79 -2.16 11.49
C PRO A 42 14.96 -3.15 11.37
N THR A 43 14.94 -3.97 10.35
CA THR A 43 15.96 -4.99 10.04
C THR A 43 16.45 -4.79 8.62
N PRO A 44 17.75 -4.69 8.37
CA PRO A 44 18.29 -4.52 7.03
C PRO A 44 17.85 -5.62 6.07
N THR A 45 17.54 -5.24 4.83
CA THR A 45 17.16 -6.15 3.74
C THR A 45 17.84 -5.72 2.45
N PRO A 46 18.05 -6.61 1.46
CA PRO A 46 18.50 -6.20 0.14
C PRO A 46 17.56 -5.16 -0.47
N ASN A 47 18.10 -4.31 -1.34
CA ASN A 47 17.31 -3.30 -2.03
C ASN A 47 16.30 -3.97 -2.97
N SER A 48 15.02 -3.59 -2.86
CA SER A 48 14.00 -3.96 -3.86
C SER A 48 14.11 -3.12 -5.12
N TYR A 49 14.59 -1.88 -4.99
CA TYR A 49 14.87 -0.96 -6.07
C TYR A 49 16.23 -0.29 -5.90
N LEU A 50 16.87 0.04 -7.01
CA LEU A 50 18.11 0.83 -7.05
C LEU A 50 17.90 2.10 -7.87
N PRO A 51 18.33 3.28 -7.38
CA PRO A 51 18.26 4.51 -8.14
C PRO A 51 19.26 4.46 -9.30
N LYS A 52 18.80 4.72 -10.52
CA LYS A 52 19.61 4.65 -11.74
C LYS A 52 20.06 6.01 -12.23
N ARG A 53 19.13 6.96 -12.31
CA ARG A 53 19.40 8.32 -12.78
C ARG A 53 18.38 9.31 -12.26
N SER A 54 18.72 10.58 -12.33
CA SER A 54 17.81 11.70 -12.07
C SER A 54 17.69 12.55 -13.33
N ILE A 55 16.46 12.85 -13.73
CA ILE A 55 16.12 13.51 -15.00
C ILE A 55 15.45 14.83 -14.68
N GLY A 56 16.04 15.94 -15.11
CA GLY A 56 15.43 17.27 -15.03
C GLY A 56 14.95 17.77 -16.37
N GLY A 57 14.10 18.79 -16.38
CA GLY A 57 13.53 19.35 -17.61
C GLY A 57 14.57 19.86 -18.60
N ALA A 58 15.73 20.32 -18.15
CA ALA A 58 16.83 20.73 -19.04
C ALA A 58 17.36 19.55 -19.89
N GLN A 59 17.43 18.35 -19.32
CA GLN A 59 17.86 17.14 -20.05
C GLN A 59 16.82 16.68 -21.08
N LEU A 60 15.54 17.04 -20.85
CA LEU A 60 14.43 16.77 -21.78
C LEU A 60 14.33 17.82 -22.89
N GLY A 61 15.15 18.88 -22.87
CA GLY A 61 15.11 19.97 -23.84
C GLY A 61 13.93 20.94 -23.67
N CYS A 62 13.16 20.84 -22.59
CA CYS A 62 11.97 21.67 -22.32
C CYS A 62 12.20 22.78 -21.28
N GLY A 63 13.46 23.06 -20.92
CA GLY A 63 13.79 23.97 -19.80
C GLY A 63 13.54 23.32 -18.44
N ASN A 64 13.99 23.98 -17.37
CA ASN A 64 13.87 23.41 -16.03
C ASN A 64 12.41 23.27 -15.61
N PHE A 65 12.12 22.24 -14.84
CA PHE A 65 10.87 22.16 -14.06
C PHE A 65 10.85 23.26 -12.99
N ASN A 66 9.67 23.64 -12.60
CA ASN A 66 9.45 24.64 -11.56
C ASN A 66 8.35 24.17 -10.61
N GLY A 67 8.74 23.49 -9.55
CA GLY A 67 7.79 22.99 -8.55
C GLY A 67 6.73 22.06 -9.16
N ALA A 68 7.13 21.13 -10.03
CA ALA A 68 6.24 20.13 -10.61
C ALA A 68 5.54 19.33 -9.51
N GLN A 69 4.25 19.03 -9.68
CA GLN A 69 3.38 18.48 -8.62
C GLN A 69 2.88 17.07 -8.89
N ASP A 70 2.75 16.66 -10.15
CA ASP A 70 2.15 15.38 -10.47
C ASP A 70 2.82 14.67 -11.63
N LEU A 71 2.82 13.34 -11.54
CA LEU A 71 3.13 12.41 -12.61
C LEU A 71 1.91 11.54 -12.87
N PHE A 72 1.64 11.25 -14.14
CA PHE A 72 0.65 10.27 -14.55
C PHE A 72 1.17 9.48 -15.74
N TYR A 73 1.19 8.17 -15.65
CA TYR A 73 1.54 7.29 -16.74
C TYR A 73 0.29 6.61 -17.31
N ASN A 74 0.07 6.76 -18.61
CA ASN A 74 -0.97 6.04 -19.32
C ASN A 74 -0.34 4.87 -20.10
N ALA A 75 -0.54 3.65 -19.60
CA ALA A 75 0.05 2.45 -20.18
C ALA A 75 -0.50 2.12 -21.58
N ALA A 76 -1.78 2.40 -21.85
CA ALA A 76 -2.40 2.14 -23.15
C ALA A 76 -1.83 3.04 -24.27
N ARG A 77 -1.34 4.23 -23.89
CA ARG A 77 -0.77 5.20 -24.82
C ARG A 77 0.75 5.24 -24.81
N HIS A 78 1.39 4.58 -23.84
CA HIS A 78 2.84 4.67 -23.60
C HIS A 78 3.31 6.12 -23.40
N GLU A 79 2.51 6.92 -22.69
CA GLU A 79 2.75 8.34 -22.46
C GLU A 79 2.87 8.65 -20.96
N LEU A 80 3.93 9.38 -20.59
CA LEU A 80 4.15 9.93 -19.26
C LEU A 80 3.82 11.42 -19.25
N TYR A 81 2.93 11.82 -18.38
CA TYR A 81 2.49 13.20 -18.17
C TYR A 81 3.17 13.78 -16.95
N VAL A 82 3.78 14.96 -17.07
CA VAL A 82 4.43 15.70 -15.99
C VAL A 82 3.72 17.03 -15.81
N VAL A 83 3.09 17.26 -14.67
CA VAL A 83 2.43 18.54 -14.35
C VAL A 83 3.44 19.49 -13.76
N ASP A 84 3.96 20.41 -14.57
CA ASP A 84 4.95 21.42 -14.21
C ASP A 84 4.26 22.72 -13.78
N SER A 85 3.74 22.71 -12.54
CA SER A 85 2.78 23.68 -12.00
C SER A 85 3.28 25.12 -12.02
N GLY A 86 4.53 25.35 -11.61
CA GLY A 86 5.09 26.69 -11.56
C GLY A 86 5.41 27.29 -12.92
N ASN A 87 5.45 26.44 -13.98
CA ASN A 87 5.55 26.87 -15.37
C ASN A 87 4.19 26.84 -16.08
N ALA A 88 3.11 26.53 -15.38
CA ALA A 88 1.75 26.44 -15.88
C ALA A 88 1.63 25.58 -17.16
N ARG A 89 2.22 24.38 -17.15
CA ARG A 89 2.25 23.47 -18.30
C ARG A 89 2.15 22.01 -17.88
N VAL A 90 1.78 21.16 -18.84
CA VAL A 90 1.89 19.70 -18.77
C VAL A 90 2.81 19.25 -19.90
N LEU A 91 3.83 18.48 -19.56
CA LEU A 91 4.74 17.87 -20.53
C LEU A 91 4.30 16.43 -20.76
N VAL A 92 4.24 16.01 -22.00
CA VAL A 92 3.94 14.64 -22.40
C VAL A 92 5.22 14.03 -22.98
N LEU A 93 5.67 12.95 -22.36
CA LEU A 93 6.91 12.25 -22.72
C LEU A 93 6.57 10.83 -23.17
N ASP A 94 7.44 10.23 -23.99
CA ASP A 94 7.41 8.78 -24.22
C ASP A 94 8.14 8.03 -23.08
N GLU A 95 8.14 6.70 -23.13
CA GLU A 95 8.80 5.84 -22.13
C GLU A 95 10.33 6.00 -22.11
N ASP A 96 10.93 6.50 -23.19
CA ASP A 96 12.35 6.85 -23.29
C ASP A 96 12.66 8.27 -22.78
N PHE A 97 11.66 8.97 -22.22
CA PHE A 97 11.75 10.37 -21.77
C PHE A 97 12.01 11.38 -22.90
N ARG A 98 11.55 11.10 -24.14
CA ARG A 98 11.56 12.10 -25.21
C ARG A 98 10.30 12.94 -25.12
N LEU A 99 10.48 14.26 -25.21
CA LEU A 99 9.35 15.19 -25.22
C LEU A 99 8.51 14.99 -26.51
N LEU A 100 7.27 14.57 -26.34
CA LEU A 100 6.30 14.43 -27.41
C LEU A 100 5.58 15.76 -27.66
N ARG A 101 5.11 16.41 -26.61
CA ARG A 101 4.38 17.68 -26.66
C ARG A 101 4.40 18.42 -25.33
N GLU A 102 4.23 19.74 -25.40
CA GLU A 102 4.01 20.63 -24.28
C GLU A 102 2.60 21.22 -24.38
N ILE A 103 1.83 21.15 -23.30
CA ILE A 103 0.46 21.63 -23.22
C ILE A 103 0.43 22.76 -22.20
N THR A 104 0.10 23.97 -22.63
CA THR A 104 -0.01 25.17 -21.76
C THR A 104 -1.47 25.61 -21.58
N GLY A 105 -2.39 24.88 -22.19
CA GLY A 105 -3.83 25.12 -22.15
C GLY A 105 -4.55 24.21 -23.13
N PHE A 106 -5.88 24.23 -23.08
CA PHE A 106 -6.72 23.50 -24.03
C PHE A 106 -7.35 24.47 -25.02
N ASN A 107 -7.38 24.07 -26.30
CA ASN A 107 -7.93 24.85 -27.38
C ASN A 107 -9.46 24.76 -27.41
N GLY A 108 -10.14 25.81 -27.85
CA GLY A 108 -11.61 25.85 -27.97
C GLY A 108 -12.09 27.25 -28.27
N ASP A 109 -13.41 27.44 -28.35
CA ASP A 109 -14.03 28.76 -28.56
C ASP A 109 -13.65 29.75 -27.44
N GLU A 110 -13.52 29.21 -26.21
CA GLU A 110 -12.87 29.86 -25.08
C GLU A 110 -11.69 29.01 -24.63
N ALA A 111 -10.48 29.44 -25.00
CA ALA A 111 -9.26 28.71 -24.66
C ALA A 111 -9.07 28.60 -23.14
N PHE A 112 -8.81 27.39 -22.65
CA PHE A 112 -8.51 27.14 -21.25
C PHE A 112 -7.00 27.20 -21.03
N VAL A 113 -6.46 28.39 -20.78
CA VAL A 113 -5.03 28.61 -20.47
C VAL A 113 -4.76 28.21 -19.03
N PHE A 114 -3.72 27.40 -18.78
CA PHE A 114 -3.38 26.96 -17.44
C PHE A 114 -2.85 28.11 -16.58
N SER A 115 -3.14 28.06 -15.29
CA SER A 115 -2.70 29.03 -14.28
C SER A 115 -1.82 28.39 -13.20
N ASN A 116 -2.34 27.33 -12.58
CA ASN A 116 -1.63 26.54 -11.57
C ASN A 116 -2.14 25.09 -11.59
N PRO A 117 -1.82 24.34 -12.66
CA PRO A 117 -2.22 22.94 -12.78
C PRO A 117 -1.59 22.12 -11.65
N GLN A 118 -2.34 21.19 -11.06
CA GLN A 118 -1.90 20.41 -9.90
C GLN A 118 -1.89 18.92 -10.17
N GLY A 119 -2.90 18.39 -10.85
CA GLY A 119 -3.05 16.98 -11.12
C GLY A 119 -3.66 16.72 -12.49
N VAL A 120 -3.24 15.63 -13.11
CA VAL A 120 -3.73 15.17 -14.41
C VAL A 120 -4.16 13.71 -14.32
N PHE A 121 -5.21 13.38 -15.06
CA PHE A 121 -5.64 12.00 -15.31
C PHE A 121 -5.95 11.86 -16.79
N VAL A 122 -5.51 10.77 -17.39
CA VAL A 122 -5.73 10.53 -18.83
C VAL A 122 -6.35 9.15 -19.00
N GLN A 123 -7.52 9.10 -19.63
CA GLN A 123 -8.17 7.83 -19.95
C GLN A 123 -7.46 7.13 -21.14
N ASP A 124 -7.72 5.85 -21.31
CA ASP A 124 -7.10 5.04 -22.37
C ASP A 124 -7.44 5.56 -23.78
N ASP A 125 -8.61 6.21 -23.94
CA ASP A 125 -9.00 6.85 -25.21
C ASP A 125 -8.28 8.18 -25.46
N GLY A 126 -7.50 8.67 -24.49
CA GLY A 126 -6.71 9.88 -24.55
C GLY A 126 -7.42 11.13 -24.04
N ARG A 127 -8.64 11.05 -23.50
CA ARG A 127 -9.29 12.19 -22.83
C ARG A 127 -8.48 12.61 -21.61
N ILE A 128 -8.21 13.90 -21.51
CA ILE A 128 -7.36 14.49 -20.46
C ILE A 128 -8.25 15.24 -19.48
N TYR A 129 -8.14 14.91 -18.20
CA TYR A 129 -8.74 15.66 -17.10
C TYR A 129 -7.64 16.40 -16.34
N LEU A 130 -7.76 17.70 -16.17
CA LEU A 130 -6.75 18.53 -15.52
C LEU A 130 -7.37 19.35 -14.39
N CYS A 131 -6.81 19.22 -13.18
CA CYS A 131 -7.10 20.08 -12.05
C CYS A 131 -6.25 21.36 -12.12
N ASP A 132 -6.86 22.51 -12.30
CA ASP A 132 -6.17 23.81 -12.21
C ASP A 132 -6.63 24.55 -10.97
N MET A 133 -5.81 24.50 -9.92
CA MET A 133 -6.10 25.14 -8.64
C MET A 133 -6.12 26.68 -8.77
N GLY A 134 -5.30 27.26 -9.65
CA GLY A 134 -5.25 28.70 -9.88
C GLY A 134 -6.51 29.22 -10.55
N ARG A 135 -7.13 28.41 -11.39
CA ARG A 135 -8.43 28.71 -12.02
C ARG A 135 -9.62 28.26 -11.16
N GLN A 136 -9.39 27.43 -10.14
CA GLN A 136 -10.42 26.79 -9.34
C GLN A 136 -11.38 25.93 -10.20
N GLN A 137 -10.82 25.19 -11.16
CA GLN A 137 -11.58 24.46 -12.16
C GLN A 137 -10.93 23.10 -12.46
N VAL A 138 -11.75 22.19 -12.95
CA VAL A 138 -11.29 20.97 -13.61
C VAL A 138 -11.75 21.03 -15.07
N ALA A 139 -10.85 20.85 -16.00
CA ALA A 139 -11.12 20.85 -17.42
C ALA A 139 -10.97 19.44 -18.01
N GLU A 140 -11.84 19.11 -18.96
CA GLU A 140 -11.78 17.91 -19.78
C GLU A 140 -11.46 18.29 -21.21
N ALA A 141 -10.46 17.64 -21.80
CA ALA A 141 -10.05 17.84 -23.19
C ALA A 141 -9.94 16.50 -23.92
N ASP A 142 -9.97 16.53 -25.24
CA ASP A 142 -9.69 15.36 -26.06
C ASP A 142 -8.17 15.06 -26.16
N ALA A 143 -7.84 13.97 -26.84
CA ALA A 143 -6.46 13.52 -27.01
C ALA A 143 -5.58 14.54 -27.77
N ASP A 144 -6.18 15.40 -28.58
CA ASP A 144 -5.49 16.43 -29.35
C ASP A 144 -5.33 17.75 -28.58
N GLY A 145 -5.89 17.83 -27.36
CA GLY A 145 -5.85 19.02 -26.51
C GLY A 145 -6.94 20.04 -26.82
N ASN A 146 -8.04 19.64 -27.47
CA ASN A 146 -9.20 20.49 -27.64
C ASN A 146 -10.08 20.39 -26.41
N LEU A 147 -10.48 21.53 -25.86
CA LEU A 147 -11.37 21.59 -24.69
C LEU A 147 -12.74 20.98 -25.04
N ILE A 148 -13.11 19.95 -24.32
CA ILE A 148 -14.45 19.36 -24.39
C ILE A 148 -15.41 20.19 -23.49
N ARG A 149 -14.99 20.40 -22.24
CA ARG A 149 -15.76 21.18 -21.26
C ARG A 149 -14.92 21.57 -20.05
N VAL A 150 -15.41 22.53 -19.30
CA VAL A 150 -14.99 22.80 -17.93
C VAL A 150 -16.07 22.21 -17.02
N LEU A 151 -15.66 21.35 -16.06
CA LEU A 151 -16.59 20.76 -15.12
C LEU A 151 -17.17 21.86 -14.21
N PRO A 152 -18.48 21.83 -13.93
CA PRO A 152 -19.10 22.83 -13.07
C PRO A 152 -18.52 22.77 -11.65
N THR A 153 -18.33 23.92 -11.03
CA THR A 153 -17.97 23.97 -9.61
C THR A 153 -19.08 23.28 -8.79
N PRO A 154 -18.72 22.33 -7.93
CA PRO A 154 -19.71 21.62 -7.13
C PRO A 154 -20.59 22.60 -6.33
N SER A 155 -21.92 22.43 -6.41
CA SER A 155 -22.87 23.19 -5.64
C SER A 155 -23.80 22.25 -4.89
N SER A 156 -23.83 22.37 -3.57
CA SER A 156 -24.64 21.51 -2.70
C SER A 156 -24.85 22.18 -1.35
N PRO A 157 -25.99 21.96 -0.69
CA PRO A 157 -26.22 22.37 0.70
C PRO A 157 -25.25 21.71 1.69
N LEU A 158 -24.53 20.64 1.27
CA LEU A 158 -23.52 19.96 2.07
C LEU A 158 -22.15 20.67 2.05
N LEU A 159 -21.96 21.61 1.11
CA LEU A 159 -20.76 22.42 1.02
C LEU A 159 -20.87 23.64 1.93
N PRO A 160 -19.77 24.14 2.54
CA PRO A 160 -19.78 25.39 3.27
C PRO A 160 -20.27 26.57 2.41
N GLU A 161 -20.94 27.58 3.00
CA GLU A 161 -21.41 28.76 2.27
C GLU A 161 -20.30 29.52 1.52
N ASN A 162 -19.07 29.48 2.05
CA ASN A 162 -17.87 30.07 1.44
C ASN A 162 -16.91 28.99 0.93
N PHE A 163 -17.44 27.98 0.26
CA PHE A 163 -16.63 26.90 -0.27
C PHE A 163 -15.62 27.40 -1.30
N ASN A 164 -14.33 27.25 -0.96
CA ASN A 164 -13.24 27.56 -1.88
C ASN A 164 -12.85 26.28 -2.63
N TYR A 165 -13.18 26.21 -3.91
CA TYR A 165 -12.89 25.03 -4.73
C TYR A 165 -11.45 25.03 -5.20
N LEU A 166 -10.60 24.17 -4.60
CA LEU A 166 -9.18 24.06 -4.89
C LEU A 166 -8.83 22.62 -5.33
N PRO A 167 -9.23 22.23 -6.56
CA PRO A 167 -9.01 20.87 -7.05
C PRO A 167 -7.50 20.60 -7.24
N THR A 168 -7.05 19.44 -6.72
CA THR A 168 -5.65 19.04 -6.78
C THR A 168 -5.43 17.72 -7.50
N LYS A 169 -6.41 16.81 -7.46
CA LYS A 169 -6.31 15.52 -8.14
C LYS A 169 -7.68 15.13 -8.69
N VAL A 170 -7.71 14.44 -9.80
CA VAL A 170 -8.90 13.88 -10.41
C VAL A 170 -8.61 12.46 -10.87
N VAL A 171 -9.58 11.56 -10.71
CA VAL A 171 -9.58 10.23 -11.33
C VAL A 171 -10.96 9.95 -11.88
N VAL A 172 -11.04 9.15 -12.95
CA VAL A 172 -12.27 8.80 -13.64
C VAL A 172 -12.35 7.29 -13.77
N ASP A 173 -13.47 6.71 -13.36
CA ASP A 173 -13.64 5.27 -13.44
C ASP A 173 -14.12 4.78 -14.82
N GLY A 174 -14.18 3.47 -15.00
CA GLY A 174 -14.62 2.85 -16.27
C GLY A 174 -16.06 3.13 -16.67
N ASN A 175 -16.85 3.84 -15.84
CA ASN A 175 -18.20 4.32 -16.15
C ASN A 175 -18.26 5.84 -16.34
N ASP A 176 -17.12 6.48 -16.57
CA ASP A 176 -16.96 7.94 -16.69
C ASP A 176 -17.37 8.73 -15.43
N ARG A 177 -17.47 8.09 -14.25
CA ARG A 177 -17.75 8.79 -13.01
C ARG A 177 -16.48 9.47 -12.51
N ILE A 178 -16.60 10.70 -12.05
CA ILE A 178 -15.47 11.57 -11.77
C ILE A 178 -15.33 11.74 -10.25
N TYR A 179 -14.13 11.51 -9.76
CA TYR A 179 -13.75 11.72 -8.36
C TYR A 179 -12.70 12.80 -8.29
N ILE A 180 -12.95 13.84 -7.48
CA ILE A 180 -12.07 15.00 -7.37
C ILE A 180 -11.65 15.17 -5.92
N LEU A 181 -10.35 15.31 -5.71
CA LEU A 181 -9.76 15.74 -4.46
C LEU A 181 -9.61 17.25 -4.51
N SER A 182 -10.14 17.94 -3.52
CA SER A 182 -10.03 19.40 -3.40
C SER A 182 -9.57 19.78 -2.02
N ARG A 183 -8.60 20.68 -1.92
CA ARG A 183 -8.12 21.20 -0.63
C ARG A 183 -9.26 21.87 0.13
N GLY A 184 -9.24 21.70 1.45
CA GLY A 184 -10.26 22.24 2.36
C GLY A 184 -11.55 21.42 2.40
N VAL A 185 -11.61 20.27 1.73
CA VAL A 185 -12.74 19.34 1.77
C VAL A 185 -12.42 18.19 2.72
N TYR A 186 -13.06 18.18 3.87
CA TYR A 186 -12.89 17.17 4.91
C TYR A 186 -13.92 16.04 4.85
N GLN A 187 -14.96 16.20 4.01
CA GLN A 187 -16.08 15.28 3.90
C GLN A 187 -15.76 14.04 3.05
N GLY A 188 -14.61 14.03 2.36
CA GLY A 188 -14.20 12.98 1.44
C GLY A 188 -13.94 13.51 0.04
N LEU A 189 -13.89 12.63 -0.95
CA LEU A 189 -13.73 13.02 -2.36
C LEU A 189 -15.03 13.57 -2.91
N ILE A 190 -14.96 14.58 -3.76
CA ILE A 190 -16.11 15.08 -4.51
C ILE A 190 -16.44 14.08 -5.60
N TYR A 191 -17.64 13.52 -5.59
CA TYR A 191 -18.10 12.55 -6.57
C TYR A 191 -19.12 13.19 -7.52
N LEU A 192 -18.81 13.12 -8.81
CA LEU A 192 -19.66 13.64 -9.88
C LEU A 192 -20.09 12.52 -10.82
N GLU A 193 -21.29 12.64 -11.37
CA GLU A 193 -21.72 11.85 -12.53
C GLU A 193 -20.94 12.23 -13.80
N PRO A 194 -21.04 11.44 -14.87
CA PRO A 194 -20.34 11.73 -16.13
C PRO A 194 -20.65 13.10 -16.73
N ASP A 195 -21.83 13.67 -16.45
CA ASP A 195 -22.23 15.02 -16.90
C ASP A 195 -21.64 16.16 -16.06
N GLY A 196 -20.95 15.83 -14.96
CA GLY A 196 -20.38 16.78 -14.01
C GLY A 196 -21.32 17.14 -12.85
N THR A 197 -22.50 16.53 -12.76
CA THR A 197 -23.44 16.78 -11.66
C THR A 197 -22.89 16.21 -10.34
N PHE A 198 -22.85 17.05 -9.29
CA PHE A 198 -22.44 16.61 -7.95
C PHE A 198 -23.49 15.68 -7.33
N ILE A 199 -23.04 14.53 -6.86
CA ILE A 199 -23.89 13.51 -6.21
C ILE A 199 -23.72 13.51 -4.70
N LYS A 200 -22.49 13.32 -4.24
CA LYS A 200 -22.17 13.18 -2.81
C LYS A 200 -20.68 13.35 -2.55
N PHE A 201 -20.31 13.37 -1.28
CA PHE A 201 -18.95 13.09 -0.87
C PHE A 201 -18.72 11.57 -0.78
N PHE A 202 -17.58 11.12 -1.26
CA PHE A 202 -17.24 9.71 -1.36
C PHE A 202 -16.09 9.38 -0.40
N GLY A 203 -16.28 8.34 0.40
CA GLY A 203 -15.21 7.80 1.24
C GLY A 203 -14.71 8.77 2.32
N ALA A 204 -15.61 9.39 3.10
CA ALA A 204 -15.19 10.25 4.20
C ALA A 204 -14.15 9.54 5.09
N ASN A 205 -13.02 10.21 5.37
CA ASN A 205 -12.00 9.68 6.26
C ASN A 205 -12.50 9.71 7.71
N GLU A 206 -13.04 8.59 8.16
CA GLU A 206 -13.59 8.47 9.50
C GLU A 206 -12.46 8.47 10.55
N VAL A 207 -12.62 9.33 11.54
CA VAL A 207 -11.75 9.35 12.72
C VAL A 207 -12.13 8.16 13.63
N GLU A 208 -11.20 7.27 13.93
CA GLU A 208 -11.46 6.14 14.82
C GLU A 208 -12.01 6.61 16.18
N MET A 209 -13.17 6.09 16.55
CA MET A 209 -13.85 6.41 17.81
C MET A 209 -13.22 5.65 18.98
N THR A 210 -12.12 6.17 19.54
CA THR A 210 -11.56 5.64 20.78
C THR A 210 -12.53 5.83 21.97
N LEU A 211 -12.40 5.03 23.02
CA LEU A 211 -13.23 5.16 24.25
C LEU A 211 -13.18 6.58 24.82
N GLY A 212 -12.00 7.24 24.80
CA GLY A 212 -11.87 8.63 25.22
C GLY A 212 -12.69 9.61 24.37
N ARG A 213 -12.77 9.39 23.07
CA ARG A 213 -13.59 10.19 22.14
C ARG A 213 -15.07 9.95 22.30
N GLN A 214 -15.49 8.72 22.60
CA GLN A 214 -16.90 8.42 22.92
C GLN A 214 -17.31 9.16 24.19
N VAL A 215 -16.48 9.14 25.24
CA VAL A 215 -16.71 9.89 26.48
C VAL A 215 -16.75 11.40 26.19
N GLN A 216 -15.84 11.93 25.38
CA GLN A 216 -15.81 13.35 25.01
C GLN A 216 -17.05 13.76 24.20
N LYS A 217 -17.53 12.93 23.27
CA LYS A 217 -18.78 13.15 22.54
C LYS A 217 -19.98 13.16 23.47
N LEU A 218 -19.99 12.27 24.47
CA LEU A 218 -21.02 12.25 25.53
C LEU A 218 -20.97 13.52 26.38
N TRP A 219 -19.78 13.97 26.81
CA TRP A 219 -19.62 15.22 27.54
C TRP A 219 -20.08 16.44 26.72
N LYS A 220 -19.75 16.48 25.41
CA LYS A 220 -20.19 17.54 24.51
C LYS A 220 -21.72 17.64 24.39
N SER A 221 -22.45 16.53 24.51
CA SER A 221 -23.90 16.50 24.49
C SER A 221 -24.56 16.94 25.82
N ILE A 222 -23.79 17.01 26.90
CA ILE A 222 -24.28 17.36 28.25
C ILE A 222 -23.89 18.81 28.63
N LEU A 223 -22.85 19.36 27.99
CA LEU A 223 -22.34 20.70 28.28
C LEU A 223 -23.19 21.78 27.57
N SER A 224 -23.15 23.01 28.12
CA SER A 224 -23.73 24.19 27.46
C SER A 224 -23.02 24.48 26.12
N ASP A 225 -23.71 25.12 25.18
CA ASP A 225 -23.18 25.47 23.84
C ASP A 225 -21.85 26.24 23.91
N ALA A 226 -21.66 27.13 24.87
CA ALA A 226 -20.43 27.88 25.06
C ALA A 226 -19.26 26.99 25.52
N ALA A 227 -19.51 26.02 26.40
CA ALA A 227 -18.52 25.07 26.86
C ALA A 227 -18.23 24.00 25.80
N ALA A 228 -19.23 23.58 25.06
CA ALA A 228 -19.11 22.65 23.94
C ALA A 228 -18.31 23.26 22.77
N ALA A 229 -18.45 24.55 22.51
CA ALA A 229 -17.69 25.30 21.49
C ALA A 229 -16.21 25.47 21.84
N SER A 230 -15.83 25.46 23.12
CA SER A 230 -14.44 25.50 23.56
C SER A 230 -13.73 24.16 23.50
N MET A 231 -14.45 23.05 23.32
CA MET A 231 -13.88 21.71 23.17
C MET A 231 -13.38 21.52 21.72
N GLN A 232 -12.16 20.98 21.64
CA GLN A 232 -11.51 20.71 20.34
C GLN A 232 -12.44 19.94 19.40
N SER A 233 -12.74 20.52 18.25
CA SER A 233 -13.53 19.86 17.21
C SER A 233 -12.64 18.85 16.48
N PHE A 234 -13.05 17.60 16.50
CA PHE A 234 -12.37 16.57 15.69
C PHE A 234 -12.94 16.61 14.28
N ASN A 235 -12.31 17.39 13.42
CA ASN A 235 -12.62 17.34 12.01
C ASN A 235 -12.00 16.08 11.39
N PRO A 236 -12.67 15.42 10.46
CA PRO A 236 -12.04 14.42 9.61
C PRO A 236 -10.77 15.01 8.98
N ILE A 237 -9.77 14.16 8.71
CA ILE A 237 -8.55 14.61 8.07
C ILE A 237 -8.77 14.66 6.56
N GLU A 238 -8.29 15.74 5.97
CA GLU A 238 -8.28 15.94 4.53
C GLU A 238 -7.40 14.91 3.84
N TYR A 239 -7.85 14.38 2.72
CA TYR A 239 -7.02 13.56 1.86
C TYR A 239 -5.93 14.40 1.18
N SER A 240 -4.74 13.84 1.02
CA SER A 240 -3.59 14.49 0.38
C SER A 240 -3.41 14.07 -1.07
N ASN A 241 -3.70 12.81 -1.40
CA ASN A 241 -3.66 12.26 -2.75
C ASN A 241 -4.63 11.10 -2.91
N MET A 242 -4.85 10.66 -4.15
CA MET A 242 -5.64 9.49 -4.49
C MET A 242 -5.12 8.82 -5.76
N PHE A 243 -5.30 7.50 -5.82
CA PHE A 243 -5.00 6.64 -6.95
C PHE A 243 -6.16 5.67 -7.17
N MET A 244 -6.50 5.40 -8.41
CA MET A 244 -7.51 4.39 -8.76
C MET A 244 -6.81 3.16 -9.35
N SER A 245 -7.03 1.99 -8.74
CA SER A 245 -6.52 0.73 -9.26
C SER A 245 -7.37 0.21 -10.41
N ASP A 246 -6.80 -0.71 -11.20
CA ASP A 246 -7.50 -1.39 -12.31
C ASP A 246 -8.73 -2.17 -11.85
N GLU A 247 -8.74 -2.61 -10.58
CA GLU A 247 -9.90 -3.27 -9.95
C GLU A 247 -11.01 -2.28 -9.53
N GLY A 248 -10.82 -0.96 -9.71
CA GLY A 248 -11.78 0.08 -9.35
C GLY A 248 -11.81 0.46 -7.86
N TYR A 249 -10.78 0.12 -7.10
CA TYR A 249 -10.59 0.66 -5.75
C TYR A 249 -9.91 2.02 -5.82
N ILE A 250 -10.35 2.95 -4.97
CA ILE A 250 -9.65 4.22 -4.77
C ILE A 250 -8.80 4.13 -3.50
N TYR A 251 -7.49 4.22 -3.68
CA TYR A 251 -6.56 4.41 -2.58
C TYR A 251 -6.43 5.91 -2.32
N ALA A 252 -6.65 6.33 -1.09
CA ALA A 252 -6.55 7.73 -0.71
C ALA A 252 -5.62 7.88 0.49
N THR A 253 -4.66 8.80 0.37
CA THR A 253 -3.71 9.13 1.43
C THR A 253 -4.14 10.36 2.21
N ALA A 254 -3.65 10.50 3.44
CA ALA A 254 -3.87 11.66 4.28
C ALA A 254 -2.64 11.95 5.13
N ALA A 255 -2.51 13.18 5.64
CA ALA A 255 -1.48 13.51 6.61
C ALA A 255 -1.70 12.71 7.91
N GLY A 256 -0.64 12.13 8.45
CA GLY A 256 -0.66 11.55 9.78
C GLY A 256 -1.05 12.59 10.82
N SER A 257 -1.84 12.21 11.82
CA SER A 257 -2.24 13.11 12.88
C SER A 257 -2.15 12.46 14.24
N GLU A 258 -1.88 13.27 15.27
CA GLU A 258 -1.92 12.90 16.69
C GLU A 258 -3.27 12.28 17.10
N ASN A 259 -4.30 12.38 16.24
CA ASN A 259 -5.66 11.96 16.52
C ASN A 259 -6.00 10.55 16.02
N GLY A 260 -5.02 9.74 15.54
CA GLY A 260 -5.26 8.37 15.10
C GLY A 260 -6.16 8.29 13.86
N ALA A 261 -6.15 9.30 12.99
CA ALA A 261 -6.80 9.19 11.71
C ALA A 261 -6.01 8.25 10.80
N ARG A 262 -6.73 7.63 9.88
CA ARG A 262 -6.14 6.74 8.91
C ARG A 262 -5.37 7.56 7.88
N VAL A 263 -4.09 7.25 7.71
CA VAL A 263 -3.22 7.91 6.72
C VAL A 263 -3.30 7.26 5.34
N LEU A 264 -3.91 6.08 5.26
CA LEU A 264 -4.24 5.39 4.02
C LEU A 264 -5.61 4.73 4.15
N THR A 265 -6.42 4.87 3.12
CA THR A 265 -7.71 4.18 2.96
C THR A 265 -7.76 3.50 1.60
N ARG A 266 -8.45 2.36 1.52
CA ARG A 266 -8.79 1.65 0.28
C ARG A 266 -10.30 1.60 0.16
N LEU A 267 -10.85 2.47 -0.66
CA LEU A 267 -12.28 2.64 -0.84
C LEU A 267 -12.78 1.72 -1.96
N ASN A 268 -13.77 0.90 -1.63
CA ASN A 268 -14.47 0.12 -2.66
C ASN A 268 -15.44 1.01 -3.46
N PRO A 269 -16.07 0.53 -4.54
CA PRO A 269 -17.01 1.32 -5.35
C PRO A 269 -18.23 1.90 -4.58
N LEU A 270 -18.49 1.43 -3.36
CA LEU A 270 -19.51 2.01 -2.48
C LEU A 270 -19.00 3.15 -1.59
N GLY A 271 -17.69 3.39 -1.57
CA GLY A 271 -17.02 4.36 -0.69
C GLY A 271 -16.71 3.83 0.70
N ILE A 272 -16.75 2.51 0.89
CA ILE A 272 -16.43 1.86 2.17
C ILE A 272 -14.94 1.53 2.20
N ASN A 273 -14.25 1.92 3.27
CA ASN A 273 -12.87 1.55 3.48
C ASN A 273 -12.74 0.05 3.78
N THR A 274 -11.98 -0.64 2.97
CA THR A 274 -11.73 -2.09 3.08
C THR A 274 -10.35 -2.42 3.65
N LEU A 275 -9.53 -1.42 3.98
CA LEU A 275 -8.22 -1.62 4.57
C LEU A 275 -8.36 -1.85 6.09
N ALA A 276 -7.82 -2.96 6.59
CA ALA A 276 -7.93 -3.34 8.00
C ALA A 276 -6.97 -2.55 8.92
N TRP A 277 -5.92 -1.94 8.36
CA TRP A 277 -4.89 -1.19 9.10
C TRP A 277 -4.89 0.30 8.74
N SER A 278 -4.44 1.15 9.66
CA SER A 278 -4.52 2.60 9.52
C SER A 278 -3.37 3.25 8.73
N GLY A 279 -2.31 2.51 8.47
CA GLY A 279 -1.24 2.94 7.54
C GLY A 279 -0.07 3.67 8.16
N GLY A 280 -0.05 4.10 9.42
CA GLY A 280 1.13 4.84 9.82
C GLY A 280 1.22 5.37 11.25
N SER A 281 2.33 6.05 11.50
CA SER A 281 2.61 6.82 12.70
C SER A 281 2.30 8.32 12.49
N GLU A 282 2.29 9.07 13.57
CA GLU A 282 1.96 10.51 13.60
C GLU A 282 2.86 11.40 12.72
N THR A 283 4.04 10.91 12.34
CA THR A 283 5.04 11.68 11.57
C THR A 283 4.98 11.46 10.06
N LEU A 284 4.20 10.49 9.58
CA LEU A 284 4.12 10.17 8.17
C LEU A 284 3.18 11.12 7.43
N LEU A 285 3.63 11.61 6.27
CA LEU A 285 2.82 12.37 5.33
C LEU A 285 2.94 11.72 3.97
N TYR A 286 1.98 10.87 3.64
CA TYR A 286 1.95 10.26 2.33
C TYR A 286 1.47 11.27 1.29
N SER A 287 2.37 11.62 0.36
CA SER A 287 2.09 12.52 -0.76
C SER A 287 1.54 11.79 -1.96
N ASP A 288 1.83 10.50 -2.08
CA ASP A 288 1.32 9.69 -3.20
C ASP A 288 1.17 8.22 -2.83
N VAL A 289 0.39 7.50 -3.63
CA VAL A 289 0.13 6.07 -3.51
C VAL A 289 -0.07 5.46 -4.88
N LEU A 290 0.52 4.29 -5.08
CA LEU A 290 0.27 3.41 -6.23
C LEU A 290 -0.16 2.04 -5.72
N GLU A 291 -0.87 1.31 -6.55
CA GLU A 291 -1.12 -0.12 -6.33
C GLU A 291 -1.01 -0.85 -7.66
N HIS A 292 -0.22 -1.93 -7.66
CA HIS A 292 -0.06 -2.81 -8.79
C HIS A 292 0.10 -4.25 -8.30
N ASP A 293 -0.68 -5.19 -8.85
CA ASP A 293 -0.63 -6.62 -8.52
C ASP A 293 -0.77 -6.94 -7.01
N GLY A 294 -1.47 -6.08 -6.26
CA GLY A 294 -1.66 -6.21 -4.81
C GLY A 294 -0.53 -5.62 -3.97
N ILE A 295 0.45 -4.98 -4.59
CA ILE A 295 1.51 -4.24 -3.92
C ILE A 295 1.14 -2.78 -3.86
N ILE A 296 1.09 -2.25 -2.65
CA ILE A 296 0.85 -0.84 -2.37
C ILE A 296 2.19 -0.16 -2.17
N THR A 297 2.51 0.81 -2.99
CA THR A 297 3.70 1.66 -2.86
C THR A 297 3.26 3.04 -2.38
N LEU A 298 3.86 3.52 -1.29
CA LEU A 298 3.55 4.79 -0.63
C LEU A 298 4.77 5.70 -0.67
N LEU A 299 4.55 6.98 -0.90
CA LEU A 299 5.59 8.01 -0.90
C LEU A 299 5.43 8.90 0.33
N ASP A 300 6.38 8.83 1.27
CA ASP A 300 6.41 9.69 2.46
C ASP A 300 7.27 10.93 2.21
N THR A 301 6.64 12.09 2.11
CA THR A 301 7.35 13.35 1.90
C THR A 301 8.18 13.77 3.10
N ASN A 302 7.73 13.51 4.32
CA ASN A 302 8.42 13.96 5.53
C ASN A 302 9.73 13.21 5.77
N GLY A 303 9.75 11.91 5.53
CA GLY A 303 10.94 11.07 5.66
C GLY A 303 11.73 10.91 4.36
N GLY A 304 11.15 11.27 3.22
CA GLY A 304 11.71 10.96 1.90
C GLY A 304 11.73 9.46 1.62
N HIS A 305 10.83 8.67 2.25
CA HIS A 305 10.83 7.23 2.11
C HIS A 305 9.82 6.75 1.07
N ILE A 306 10.19 5.69 0.40
CA ILE A 306 9.29 4.86 -0.39
C ILE A 306 9.01 3.60 0.42
N ILE A 307 7.74 3.30 0.64
CA ILE A 307 7.29 2.19 1.47
C ILE A 307 6.45 1.27 0.61
N GLN A 308 6.89 0.02 0.46
CA GLN A 308 6.13 -1.02 -0.22
C GLN A 308 5.48 -1.95 0.79
N THR A 309 4.21 -2.25 0.59
CA THR A 309 3.42 -3.14 1.46
C THR A 309 2.32 -3.84 0.66
N THR A 310 1.53 -4.66 1.31
CA THR A 310 0.32 -5.31 0.74
C THR A 310 -0.91 -4.92 1.54
N VAL A 311 -2.10 -5.20 1.01
CA VAL A 311 -3.37 -4.96 1.72
C VAL A 311 -3.38 -5.58 3.12
N GLU A 312 -2.75 -6.73 3.29
CA GLU A 312 -2.66 -7.44 4.58
C GLU A 312 -1.41 -7.10 5.40
N ARG A 313 -0.46 -6.33 4.86
CA ARG A 313 0.86 -6.00 5.43
C ARG A 313 1.78 -7.20 5.74
N SER A 314 1.29 -8.40 5.68
CA SER A 314 1.99 -9.59 6.17
C SER A 314 2.96 -10.21 5.18
N GLN A 315 2.78 -9.94 3.87
CA GLN A 315 3.59 -10.53 2.80
C GLN A 315 4.74 -9.63 2.35
N MET A 316 4.61 -8.32 2.55
CA MET A 316 5.63 -7.35 2.17
C MET A 316 5.59 -6.14 3.09
N GLN A 317 6.76 -5.72 3.52
CA GLN A 317 6.98 -4.41 4.12
C GLN A 317 8.45 -4.07 3.92
N ILE A 318 8.73 -3.22 2.94
CA ILE A 318 10.08 -2.76 2.59
C ILE A 318 10.05 -1.24 2.56
N THR A 319 11.06 -0.62 3.16
CA THR A 319 11.23 0.84 3.16
C THR A 319 12.63 1.18 2.68
N PHE A 320 12.72 2.12 1.75
CA PHE A 320 13.96 2.61 1.17
C PHE A 320 13.88 4.10 0.83
N GLY A 321 15.00 4.71 0.39
CA GLY A 321 15.08 6.14 0.18
C GLY A 321 15.39 6.90 1.47
N GLY A 322 15.21 8.21 1.47
CA GLY A 322 15.45 9.12 2.59
C GLY A 322 15.57 10.57 2.14
N LEU A 323 15.79 11.48 3.08
CA LEU A 323 16.02 12.89 2.77
C LEU A 323 17.48 13.16 2.43
N GLY A 324 17.75 13.95 1.39
CA GLY A 324 19.09 14.40 1.01
C GLY A 324 19.21 14.81 -0.46
N GLN A 325 20.45 15.13 -0.85
CA GLN A 325 20.77 15.64 -2.20
C GLN A 325 21.25 14.55 -3.16
N GLN A 326 21.74 13.44 -2.63
CA GLN A 326 22.32 12.37 -3.44
C GLN A 326 21.26 11.66 -4.27
N LEU A 327 21.69 10.93 -5.30
CA LEU A 327 20.81 10.10 -6.11
C LEU A 327 20.13 9.04 -5.23
N GLY A 328 18.81 8.91 -5.34
CA GLY A 328 18.01 8.01 -4.49
C GLY A 328 17.52 8.60 -3.17
N LEU A 329 17.95 9.85 -2.83
CA LEU A 329 17.41 10.64 -1.73
C LEU A 329 16.58 11.80 -2.28
N PHE A 330 15.70 12.37 -1.46
CA PHE A 330 14.75 13.41 -1.86
C PHE A 330 14.85 14.65 -0.99
N GLN A 331 14.34 15.77 -1.50
CA GLN A 331 14.11 16.99 -0.73
C GLN A 331 12.62 17.17 -0.45
N LYS A 332 11.79 17.03 -1.48
CA LYS A 332 10.34 17.11 -1.40
C LYS A 332 9.70 16.19 -2.45
N PRO A 333 9.68 14.89 -2.22
CA PRO A 333 9.01 13.96 -3.14
C PRO A 333 7.50 14.18 -3.07
N VAL A 334 6.83 14.30 -4.24
CA VAL A 334 5.43 14.70 -4.33
C VAL A 334 4.55 13.73 -5.10
N SER A 335 5.10 13.05 -6.10
CA SER A 335 4.35 12.10 -6.92
C SER A 335 5.26 11.00 -7.45
N MET A 336 4.68 9.85 -7.76
CA MET A 336 5.38 8.71 -8.33
C MET A 336 4.49 7.98 -9.33
N VAL A 337 5.12 7.29 -10.27
CA VAL A 337 4.46 6.36 -11.21
C VAL A 337 5.32 5.11 -11.36
N GLU A 338 4.67 4.00 -11.66
CA GLU A 338 5.32 2.78 -12.12
C GLU A 338 5.18 2.68 -13.64
N MET A 339 6.28 2.41 -14.33
CA MET A 339 6.32 2.25 -15.77
C MET A 339 7.25 1.09 -16.11
N ASN A 340 6.70 0.04 -16.72
CA ASN A 340 7.44 -1.19 -17.10
C ASN A 340 8.14 -1.89 -15.91
N GLY A 341 7.59 -1.79 -14.70
CA GLY A 341 8.14 -2.36 -13.46
C GLY A 341 9.17 -1.48 -12.76
N ASP A 342 9.63 -0.39 -13.38
CA ASP A 342 10.50 0.60 -12.77
C ASP A 342 9.67 1.73 -12.14
N LEU A 343 10.17 2.30 -11.04
CA LEU A 343 9.49 3.35 -10.30
C LEU A 343 10.14 4.71 -10.59
N TYR A 344 9.31 5.70 -10.88
CA TYR A 344 9.73 7.08 -11.17
C TYR A 344 9.13 8.02 -10.13
N VAL A 345 10.00 8.76 -9.43
CA VAL A 345 9.61 9.64 -8.32
C VAL A 345 9.95 11.08 -8.66
N LEU A 346 8.95 11.95 -8.61
CA LEU A 346 9.07 13.39 -8.82
C LEU A 346 9.42 14.09 -7.51
N ASP A 347 10.48 14.88 -7.53
CA ASP A 347 10.86 15.77 -6.44
C ASP A 347 10.64 17.23 -6.84
N ALA A 348 9.67 17.88 -6.21
CA ALA A 348 9.26 19.24 -6.53
C ALA A 348 10.31 20.30 -6.15
N GLU A 349 11.19 20.01 -5.19
CA GLU A 349 12.25 20.95 -4.77
C GLU A 349 13.54 20.75 -5.55
N LYS A 350 13.91 19.50 -5.83
CA LYS A 350 15.01 19.19 -6.76
C LYS A 350 14.66 19.49 -8.20
N ASN A 351 13.37 19.56 -8.55
CA ASN A 351 12.89 19.71 -9.91
C ASN A 351 13.39 18.59 -10.85
N THR A 352 13.33 17.34 -10.36
CA THR A 352 13.80 16.16 -11.08
C THR A 352 12.89 14.97 -10.86
N ILE A 353 12.92 14.05 -11.81
CA ILE A 353 12.33 12.72 -11.71
C ILE A 353 13.48 11.74 -11.49
N THR A 354 13.43 10.96 -10.41
CA THR A 354 14.41 9.90 -10.14
C THR A 354 13.86 8.55 -10.58
N GLU A 355 14.60 7.86 -11.44
CA GLU A 355 14.32 6.49 -11.88
C GLU A 355 14.91 5.49 -10.91
N PHE A 356 14.08 4.56 -10.44
CA PHE A 356 14.44 3.43 -9.61
C PHE A 356 14.15 2.14 -10.37
N VAL A 357 15.18 1.34 -10.59
CA VAL A 357 15.08 0.07 -11.32
C VAL A 357 14.83 -1.08 -10.35
N LEU A 358 13.87 -1.93 -10.68
CA LEU A 358 13.50 -3.09 -9.90
C LEU A 358 14.64 -4.12 -9.92
N THR A 359 15.14 -4.51 -8.74
CA THR A 359 16.18 -5.53 -8.58
C THR A 359 15.62 -6.95 -8.74
N ASP A 360 16.49 -7.94 -8.85
CA ASP A 360 16.05 -9.34 -8.88
C ASP A 360 15.35 -9.74 -7.57
N PHE A 361 15.85 -9.26 -6.43
CA PHE A 361 15.20 -9.48 -5.13
C PHE A 361 13.80 -8.85 -5.07
N GLY A 362 13.63 -7.62 -5.54
CA GLY A 362 12.33 -6.96 -5.64
C GLY A 362 11.40 -7.71 -6.60
N ARG A 363 11.90 -8.11 -7.76
CA ARG A 363 11.12 -8.84 -8.78
C ARG A 363 10.61 -10.18 -8.27
N GLU A 364 11.43 -10.93 -7.54
CA GLU A 364 11.02 -12.20 -6.94
C GLU A 364 9.90 -12.03 -5.92
N ILE A 365 9.92 -10.94 -5.13
CA ILE A 365 8.85 -10.62 -4.19
C ILE A 365 7.57 -10.24 -4.95
N HIS A 366 7.67 -9.37 -5.95
CA HIS A 366 6.54 -8.92 -6.76
C HIS A 366 5.88 -10.11 -7.49
N GLU A 367 6.68 -10.96 -8.13
CA GLU A 367 6.21 -12.18 -8.80
C GLU A 367 5.49 -13.12 -7.83
N ALA A 368 6.06 -13.33 -6.65
CA ALA A 368 5.45 -14.21 -5.65
C ALA A 368 4.09 -13.70 -5.16
N ILE A 369 3.96 -12.39 -4.95
CA ILE A 369 2.72 -11.75 -4.51
C ILE A 369 1.68 -11.78 -5.63
N ALA A 370 2.06 -11.43 -6.86
CA ALA A 370 1.18 -11.44 -8.02
C ALA A 370 0.61 -12.85 -8.28
N LEU A 371 1.46 -13.88 -8.29
CA LEU A 371 1.04 -15.28 -8.46
C LEU A 371 0.08 -15.71 -7.33
N TYR A 372 0.38 -15.35 -6.08
CA TYR A 372 -0.51 -15.67 -4.95
C TYR A 372 -1.88 -15.01 -5.12
N ASN A 373 -1.94 -13.73 -5.50
CA ASN A 373 -3.19 -13.00 -5.69
C ASN A 373 -4.02 -13.53 -6.88
N GLN A 374 -3.36 -14.10 -7.89
CA GLN A 374 -4.00 -14.78 -9.01
C GLN A 374 -4.50 -16.19 -8.64
N GLY A 375 -4.24 -16.68 -7.42
CA GLY A 375 -4.60 -18.03 -6.98
C GLY A 375 -3.62 -19.12 -7.43
N LEU A 376 -2.50 -18.75 -8.04
CA LEU A 376 -1.42 -19.63 -8.49
C LEU A 376 -0.47 -19.94 -7.33
N TYR A 377 -1.01 -20.60 -6.30
CA TYR A 377 -0.30 -20.78 -5.02
C TYR A 377 0.94 -21.67 -5.15
N ILE A 378 0.90 -22.70 -6.00
CA ILE A 378 2.03 -23.62 -6.23
C ILE A 378 3.16 -22.86 -6.90
N GLU A 379 2.83 -22.08 -7.92
CA GLU A 379 3.77 -21.27 -8.69
C GLU A 379 4.44 -20.20 -7.82
N SER A 380 3.71 -19.63 -6.85
CA SER A 380 4.24 -18.61 -5.93
C SER A 380 5.33 -19.15 -4.97
N ILE A 381 5.41 -20.46 -4.75
CA ILE A 381 6.39 -21.05 -3.85
C ILE A 381 7.81 -20.80 -4.34
N VAL A 382 8.07 -20.99 -5.62
CA VAL A 382 9.43 -20.89 -6.19
C VAL A 382 10.04 -19.50 -6.01
N PRO A 383 9.37 -18.39 -6.39
CA PRO A 383 9.90 -17.06 -6.12
C PRO A 383 10.05 -16.78 -4.61
N TRP A 384 9.12 -17.20 -3.73
CA TRP A 384 9.31 -17.06 -2.28
C TRP A 384 10.54 -17.79 -1.76
N GLU A 385 10.82 -19.00 -2.25
CA GLU A 385 12.04 -19.73 -1.89
C GLU A 385 13.31 -19.02 -2.37
N LYS A 386 13.29 -18.34 -3.51
CA LYS A 386 14.42 -17.52 -3.96
C LYS A 386 14.62 -16.31 -3.04
N VAL A 387 13.53 -15.62 -2.66
CA VAL A 387 13.57 -14.50 -1.71
C VAL A 387 14.25 -14.90 -0.40
N ILE A 388 13.86 -16.01 0.24
CA ILE A 388 14.48 -16.44 1.49
C ILE A 388 15.91 -16.99 1.31
N ARG A 389 16.30 -17.41 0.11
CA ARG A 389 17.71 -17.71 -0.20
C ARG A 389 18.57 -16.46 -0.31
N HIS A 390 18.03 -15.35 -0.87
CA HIS A 390 18.70 -14.05 -0.90
C HIS A 390 18.81 -13.45 0.50
N ASN A 391 17.76 -13.53 1.29
CA ASN A 391 17.73 -13.02 2.66
C ASN A 391 16.93 -13.93 3.58
N SER A 392 17.63 -14.83 4.30
CA SER A 392 16.99 -15.75 5.26
C SER A 392 16.34 -15.05 6.47
N ASN A 393 16.61 -13.76 6.68
CA ASN A 393 15.99 -12.96 7.74
C ASN A 393 14.74 -12.21 7.26
N TYR A 394 14.36 -12.35 5.99
CA TYR A 394 13.15 -11.71 5.45
C TYR A 394 11.90 -12.51 5.87
N LEU A 395 11.37 -12.18 7.04
CA LEU A 395 10.23 -12.88 7.65
C LEU A 395 8.97 -12.91 6.76
N PRO A 396 8.64 -11.84 5.99
CA PRO A 396 7.48 -11.89 5.08
C PRO A 396 7.55 -13.01 4.04
N GLY A 397 8.74 -13.41 3.60
CA GLY A 397 8.91 -14.54 2.68
C GLY A 397 8.44 -15.87 3.28
N TYR A 398 8.72 -16.12 4.57
CA TYR A 398 8.18 -17.29 5.27
C TYR A 398 6.65 -17.20 5.48
N THR A 399 6.13 -16.00 5.73
CA THR A 399 4.67 -15.79 5.78
C THR A 399 4.03 -16.09 4.42
N GLY A 400 4.63 -15.64 3.32
CA GLY A 400 4.17 -15.92 1.96
C GLY A 400 4.12 -17.42 1.66
N LEU A 401 5.20 -18.16 1.97
CA LEU A 401 5.23 -19.63 1.86
C LEU A 401 4.13 -20.27 2.72
N GLY A 402 4.01 -19.86 3.99
CA GLY A 402 2.98 -20.37 4.87
C GLY A 402 1.57 -20.18 4.31
N LYS A 403 1.28 -19.03 3.74
CA LYS A 403 -0.01 -18.73 3.09
C LYS A 403 -0.24 -19.58 1.84
N ALA A 404 0.78 -19.75 0.99
CA ALA A 404 0.67 -20.61 -0.20
C ALA A 404 0.31 -22.05 0.20
N TYR A 405 1.03 -22.64 1.15
CA TYR A 405 0.72 -24.00 1.66
C TYR A 405 -0.64 -24.08 2.35
N TYR A 406 -1.06 -23.02 3.07
CA TYR A 406 -2.38 -22.97 3.70
C TYR A 406 -3.50 -23.06 2.65
N GLN A 407 -3.41 -22.32 1.55
CA GLN A 407 -4.38 -22.36 0.47
C GLN A 407 -4.42 -23.71 -0.26
N MET A 408 -3.29 -24.41 -0.26
CA MET A 408 -3.20 -25.79 -0.77
C MET A 408 -3.75 -26.84 0.21
N ASN A 409 -4.26 -26.45 1.38
CA ASN A 409 -4.70 -27.29 2.48
C ASN A 409 -3.57 -28.13 3.12
N ASP A 410 -2.31 -27.84 2.84
CA ASP A 410 -1.17 -28.40 3.57
C ASP A 410 -0.90 -27.59 4.85
N TYR A 411 -1.80 -27.74 5.80
CA TYR A 411 -1.77 -27.00 7.05
C TYR A 411 -0.54 -27.33 7.91
N GLN A 412 0.02 -28.51 7.78
CA GLN A 412 1.20 -28.91 8.53
C GLN A 412 2.45 -28.14 8.07
N THR A 413 2.66 -28.04 6.77
CA THR A 413 3.74 -27.25 6.17
C THR A 413 3.51 -25.76 6.37
N ALA A 414 2.24 -25.29 6.26
CA ALA A 414 1.88 -23.92 6.56
C ALA A 414 2.24 -23.51 8.00
N MET A 415 1.91 -24.34 9.00
CA MET A 415 2.30 -24.13 10.41
C MET A 415 3.82 -24.02 10.60
N TYR A 416 4.58 -24.86 9.88
CA TYR A 416 6.05 -24.81 9.94
C TYR A 416 6.58 -23.45 9.50
N TYR A 417 6.11 -22.94 8.35
CA TYR A 417 6.55 -21.64 7.83
C TYR A 417 6.05 -20.46 8.65
N PHE A 418 4.81 -20.46 9.11
CA PHE A 418 4.30 -19.42 10.01
C PHE A 418 5.06 -19.37 11.34
N LYS A 419 5.51 -20.53 11.84
CA LYS A 419 6.36 -20.59 13.04
C LYS A 419 7.72 -19.94 12.78
N LEU A 420 8.35 -20.17 11.61
CA LEU A 420 9.60 -19.52 11.22
C LEU A 420 9.42 -18.00 11.09
N ALA A 421 8.32 -17.56 10.50
CA ALA A 421 7.96 -16.14 10.39
C ALA A 421 7.67 -15.48 11.75
N GLY A 422 7.36 -16.28 12.80
CA GLY A 422 6.84 -15.75 14.06
C GLY A 422 5.39 -15.26 13.98
N ASP A 423 4.69 -15.63 12.91
CA ASP A 423 3.29 -15.27 12.63
C ASP A 423 2.33 -16.16 13.41
N ARG A 424 1.96 -15.69 14.60
CA ARG A 424 1.10 -16.44 15.53
C ARG A 424 -0.35 -16.52 15.06
N GLU A 425 -0.83 -15.52 14.37
CA GLU A 425 -2.22 -15.45 13.91
C GLU A 425 -2.47 -16.52 12.85
N ASN A 426 -1.69 -16.47 11.76
CA ASN A 426 -1.81 -17.44 10.68
C ASN A 426 -1.42 -18.85 11.12
N TYR A 427 -0.45 -19.01 12.05
CA TYR A 427 -0.17 -20.29 12.68
C TYR A 427 -1.40 -20.86 13.38
N SER A 428 -2.11 -20.03 14.15
CA SER A 428 -3.31 -20.47 14.89
C SER A 428 -4.44 -20.85 13.95
N LEU A 429 -4.61 -20.15 12.84
CA LEU A 429 -5.58 -20.50 11.80
C LEU A 429 -5.24 -21.87 11.17
N ALA A 430 -3.99 -22.06 10.76
CA ALA A 430 -3.53 -23.32 10.18
C ALA A 430 -3.65 -24.50 11.17
N PHE A 431 -3.30 -24.27 12.45
CA PHE A 431 -3.47 -25.25 13.52
C PHE A 431 -4.91 -25.65 13.74
N LYS A 432 -5.84 -24.69 13.71
CA LYS A 432 -7.29 -24.96 13.82
C LYS A 432 -7.76 -25.88 12.70
N GLU A 433 -7.44 -25.54 11.44
CA GLU A 433 -7.86 -26.34 10.28
C GLU A 433 -7.23 -27.74 10.30
N HIS A 434 -5.92 -27.83 10.62
CA HIS A 434 -5.25 -29.12 10.81
C HIS A 434 -5.93 -29.98 11.89
N SER A 435 -6.21 -29.38 13.06
CA SER A 435 -6.84 -30.08 14.18
C SER A 435 -8.25 -30.55 13.85
N LEU A 436 -9.03 -29.72 13.14
CA LEU A 436 -10.37 -30.10 12.66
C LEU A 436 -10.28 -31.26 11.67
N GLY A 437 -9.30 -31.28 10.77
CA GLY A 437 -9.02 -32.39 9.87
C GLY A 437 -8.74 -33.67 10.62
N VAL A 438 -7.79 -33.64 11.56
CA VAL A 438 -7.43 -34.81 12.42
C VAL A 438 -8.64 -35.32 13.20
N MET A 439 -9.43 -34.41 13.81
CA MET A 439 -10.65 -34.81 14.52
C MET A 439 -11.68 -35.44 13.61
N ARG A 440 -11.90 -34.89 12.42
CA ARG A 440 -12.83 -35.44 11.43
C ARG A 440 -12.44 -36.85 11.01
N ASP A 441 -11.15 -37.08 10.78
CA ASP A 441 -10.64 -38.37 10.33
C ASP A 441 -10.64 -39.40 11.49
N ALA A 442 -10.40 -38.97 12.73
CA ALA A 442 -10.46 -39.83 13.92
C ALA A 442 -11.90 -40.14 14.39
N PHE A 443 -12.85 -39.26 14.09
CA PHE A 443 -14.23 -39.36 14.62
C PHE A 443 -14.93 -40.69 14.31
N PRO A 444 -14.88 -41.28 13.09
CA PRO A 444 -15.51 -42.57 12.84
C PRO A 444 -14.96 -43.70 13.72
N TYR A 445 -13.65 -43.69 13.96
CA TYR A 445 -13.01 -44.71 14.82
C TYR A 445 -13.39 -44.54 16.27
N ILE A 446 -13.39 -43.31 16.78
CA ILE A 446 -13.79 -42.99 18.15
C ILE A 446 -15.28 -43.35 18.38
N ALA A 447 -16.14 -42.92 17.45
CA ALA A 447 -17.58 -43.22 17.51
C ALA A 447 -17.84 -44.75 17.47
N THR A 448 -17.16 -45.47 16.60
CA THR A 448 -17.27 -46.93 16.50
C THR A 448 -16.80 -47.60 17.80
N ALA A 449 -15.66 -47.20 18.35
CA ALA A 449 -15.17 -47.74 19.63
C ALA A 449 -16.15 -47.48 20.79
N LEU A 450 -16.74 -46.29 20.85
CA LEU A 450 -17.76 -45.92 21.83
C LEU A 450 -19.01 -46.80 21.72
N ILE A 451 -19.52 -47.01 20.49
CA ILE A 451 -20.67 -47.87 20.25
C ILE A 451 -20.35 -49.29 20.68
N VAL A 452 -19.18 -49.85 20.35
CA VAL A 452 -18.79 -51.20 20.73
C VAL A 452 -18.69 -51.32 22.25
N LEU A 453 -18.15 -50.35 22.96
CA LEU A 453 -18.09 -50.32 24.42
C LEU A 453 -19.50 -50.29 25.05
N VAL A 454 -20.39 -49.44 24.53
CA VAL A 454 -21.77 -49.35 25.05
C VAL A 454 -22.53 -50.65 24.81
N VAL A 455 -22.50 -51.18 23.62
CA VAL A 455 -23.19 -52.46 23.26
C VAL A 455 -22.59 -53.61 24.02
N GLY A 456 -21.25 -53.70 24.13
CA GLY A 456 -20.56 -54.71 24.93
C GLY A 456 -20.90 -54.62 26.40
N GLY A 457 -20.97 -53.44 26.97
CA GLY A 457 -21.42 -53.22 28.35
C GLY A 457 -22.85 -53.65 28.61
N LEU A 458 -23.75 -53.36 27.69
CA LEU A 458 -25.17 -53.81 27.77
C LEU A 458 -25.30 -55.33 27.71
N ILE A 459 -24.56 -55.97 26.78
CA ILE A 459 -24.55 -57.46 26.65
C ILE A 459 -23.97 -58.06 27.94
N LEU A 460 -22.85 -57.57 28.44
CA LEU A 460 -22.21 -58.08 29.64
C LEU A 460 -23.13 -57.91 30.88
N GLY A 461 -23.80 -56.78 30.98
CA GLY A 461 -24.78 -56.48 32.03
C GLY A 461 -25.95 -57.48 32.01
N ARG A 462 -26.48 -57.83 30.82
CA ARG A 462 -27.51 -58.87 30.65
C ARG A 462 -27.01 -60.25 31.03
N ILE A 463 -25.80 -60.63 30.64
CA ILE A 463 -25.18 -61.92 30.98
C ILE A 463 -24.99 -62.03 32.51
N LEU A 464 -24.50 -60.98 33.15
CA LEU A 464 -24.28 -60.97 34.60
C LEU A 464 -25.61 -61.02 35.36
N LYS A 465 -26.64 -60.32 34.88
CA LYS A 465 -28.01 -60.42 35.47
C LYS A 465 -28.57 -61.83 35.37
N LYS A 466 -28.49 -62.44 34.19
CA LYS A 466 -28.95 -63.83 33.94
C LYS A 466 -28.17 -64.83 34.83
N ARG A 467 -26.87 -64.66 35.03
CA ARG A 467 -26.07 -65.50 35.91
C ARG A 467 -26.48 -65.34 37.39
N LYS A 468 -26.83 -64.12 37.83
CA LYS A 468 -27.36 -63.89 39.22
C LYS A 468 -28.70 -64.54 39.38
N GLU A 469 -29.63 -64.44 38.45
CA GLU A 469 -30.97 -65.12 38.53
C GLU A 469 -30.87 -66.62 38.59
N VAL A 470 -29.97 -67.24 37.81
CA VAL A 470 -29.71 -68.70 37.89
C VAL A 470 -29.13 -69.09 39.24
N ARG A 471 -28.19 -68.34 39.81
CA ARG A 471 -27.64 -68.60 41.19
C ARG A 471 -28.66 -68.42 42.32
N HIS A 472 -29.68 -67.59 42.14
CA HIS A 472 -30.75 -67.43 43.09
C HIS A 472 -31.85 -68.52 42.94
N ALA A 473 -32.01 -69.20 41.84
CA ALA A 473 -32.91 -70.30 41.63
C ALA A 473 -32.32 -71.65 42.07
N GLU A 474 -31.01 -71.73 42.25
CA GLU A 474 -30.29 -72.91 42.74
C GLU A 474 -30.11 -72.90 44.31
N ARG A 475 -30.59 -71.85 44.99
CA ARG A 475 -30.66 -71.76 46.43
C ARG A 475 -32.11 -71.85 46.93
#